data_aa5511d973391fad6eb16247ff33b315
#
_entry.id   aa5511d973391fad6eb16247ff33b315
#
_cell.length_a   1.000
_cell.length_b   1.000
_cell.length_c   1.000
_cell.angle_alpha   90.00
_cell.angle_beta   90.00
_cell.angle_gamma   90.00
#
_symmetry.space_group_name_H-M   'P 1'
#
loop_
_entity.id
_entity.type
_entity.pdbx_description
1 polymer ?
#
loop_
_entity_poly.entity_id
_entity_poly.type
_entity_poly.pdbx_seq_one_letter_code
_entity_poly.pdbx_strand_id
1 'polypeptide(L)' 'MKTIHYTLYREDADFVAQCIDYDVSSFGATEGEALANLREAVELYLEDLPEERSPVISQVTVGELAVA' A
#
# COMPACT_ATOMS: atom_id res chain seq x y z
N MET A 1 -15.50 -5.93 -6.37
CA MET A 1 -14.58 -5.00 -5.72
C MET A 1 -13.49 -5.76 -4.99
N LYS A 2 -12.26 -5.35 -5.13
CA LYS A 2 -11.15 -5.99 -4.44
C LYS A 2 -10.79 -5.24 -3.18
N THR A 3 -10.33 -5.99 -2.19
CA THR A 3 -9.84 -5.43 -0.94
C THR A 3 -8.32 -5.54 -0.95
N ILE A 4 -7.64 -4.46 -0.63
CA ILE A 4 -6.21 -4.47 -0.49
C ILE A 4 -5.85 -4.08 0.95
N HIS A 5 -4.64 -4.42 1.33
CA HIS A 5 -4.10 -4.09 2.64
C HIS A 5 -2.96 -3.11 2.46
N TYR A 6 -2.83 -2.21 3.41
CA TYR A 6 -1.78 -1.20 3.30
C TYR A 6 -1.10 -1.00 4.65
N THR A 7 0.11 -0.44 4.58
CA THR A 7 0.75 0.16 5.74
C THR A 7 0.87 1.64 5.49
N LEU A 8 0.79 2.41 6.56
CA LEU A 8 0.86 3.86 6.48
C LEU A 8 1.86 4.33 7.53
N TYR A 9 2.83 5.11 7.11
CA TYR A 9 3.81 5.64 8.05
C TYR A 9 4.23 7.04 7.63
N ARG A 10 4.83 7.73 8.60
CA ARG A 10 5.30 9.08 8.36
C ARG A 10 6.79 9.05 8.09
N GLU A 11 7.20 9.70 7.02
CA GLU A 11 8.61 9.82 6.66
C GLU A 11 8.89 11.29 6.46
N ASP A 12 9.70 11.86 7.36
CA ASP A 12 9.97 13.30 7.38
C ASP A 12 8.65 14.08 7.48
N ALA A 13 8.34 14.90 6.50
CA ALA A 13 7.13 15.73 6.52
C ALA A 13 5.97 15.07 5.78
N ASP A 14 6.20 13.93 5.14
CA ASP A 14 5.20 13.28 4.32
C ASP A 14 4.70 11.98 4.94
N PHE A 15 3.54 11.54 4.49
CA PHE A 15 3.02 10.22 4.83
C PHE A 15 3.19 9.31 3.62
N VAL A 16 3.55 8.07 3.89
CA VAL A 16 3.74 7.06 2.86
C VAL A 16 2.73 5.95 3.09
N ALA A 17 1.99 5.62 2.04
CA ALA A 17 1.05 4.51 2.07
C ALA A 17 1.57 3.44 1.12
N GLN A 18 1.76 2.24 1.64
CA GLN A 18 2.29 1.15 0.85
C GLN A 18 1.31 -0.01 0.80
N CYS A 19 1.02 -0.48 -0.40
CA CYS A 19 0.18 -1.64 -0.60
C CYS A 19 0.99 -2.89 -0.26
N ILE A 20 0.37 -3.80 0.48
CA ILE A 20 1.03 -5.06 0.85
C ILE A 20 0.78 -6.12 -0.19
N ASP A 21 -0.38 -6.11 -0.80
CA ASP A 21 -0.79 -7.12 -1.77
C ASP A 21 -0.03 -7.00 -3.09
N TYR A 22 0.34 -5.79 -3.45
CA TYR A 22 1.05 -5.50 -4.70
C TYR A 22 2.18 -4.54 -4.39
N ASP A 23 3.18 -4.53 -5.25
CA ASP A 23 4.35 -3.66 -5.05
C ASP A 23 4.04 -2.25 -5.56
N VAL A 24 3.14 -1.58 -4.85
CA VAL A 24 2.69 -0.23 -5.19
C VAL A 24 2.69 0.61 -3.92
N SER A 25 3.23 1.81 -4.02
CA SER A 25 3.21 2.74 -2.90
C SER A 25 2.90 4.14 -3.40
N SER A 26 2.50 5.00 -2.47
CA SER A 26 2.24 6.39 -2.78
C SER A 26 2.48 7.23 -1.53
N PHE A 27 2.39 8.53 -1.66
CA PHE A 27 2.64 9.42 -0.54
C PHE A 27 1.78 10.66 -0.64
N GLY A 28 1.75 11.43 0.44
CA GLY A 28 1.02 12.68 0.48
C GLY A 28 1.36 13.47 1.71
N ALA A 29 0.91 14.71 1.76
CA ALA A 29 1.17 15.60 2.88
C ALA A 29 0.32 15.24 4.11
N THR A 30 -0.75 14.49 3.92
CA THR A 30 -1.61 14.02 4.99
C THR A 30 -1.89 12.53 4.78
N GLU A 31 -2.37 11.87 5.85
CA GLU A 31 -2.73 10.46 5.74
C GLU A 31 -3.80 10.24 4.69
N GLY A 32 -4.83 11.08 4.70
CA GLY A 32 -5.91 10.96 3.73
C GLY A 32 -5.44 11.12 2.30
N GLU A 33 -4.53 12.06 2.09
CA GLU A 33 -3.97 12.27 0.76
C GLU A 33 -3.14 11.09 0.29
N ALA A 34 -2.30 10.55 1.20
CA ALA A 34 -1.49 9.39 0.87
C ALA A 34 -2.36 8.18 0.51
N LEU A 35 -3.44 7.97 1.25
CA LEU A 35 -4.34 6.85 0.98
C LEU A 35 -5.12 7.05 -0.31
N ALA A 36 -5.58 8.27 -0.58
CA ALA A 36 -6.28 8.55 -1.83
C ALA A 36 -5.36 8.32 -3.03
N ASN A 37 -4.11 8.75 -2.91
CA ASN A 37 -3.13 8.56 -3.97
C ASN A 37 -2.80 7.07 -4.14
N LEU A 38 -2.71 6.34 -3.04
CA LEU A 38 -2.46 4.89 -3.13
C LEU A 38 -3.61 4.19 -3.84
N ARG A 39 -4.84 4.55 -3.50
CA ARG A 39 -6.01 3.95 -4.14
C ARG A 39 -5.96 4.14 -5.65
N GLU A 40 -5.66 5.35 -6.09
CA GLU A 40 -5.58 5.62 -7.52
C GLU A 40 -4.45 4.82 -8.18
N ALA A 41 -3.29 4.76 -7.52
CA ALA A 41 -2.16 4.03 -8.06
C ALA A 41 -2.45 2.54 -8.18
N VAL A 42 -3.12 1.97 -7.17
CA VAL A 42 -3.47 0.54 -7.21
C VAL A 42 -4.52 0.27 -8.28
N GLU A 43 -5.49 1.16 -8.42
CA GLU A 43 -6.51 0.99 -9.45
C GLU A 43 -5.88 0.96 -10.84
N LEU A 44 -4.92 1.84 -11.09
CA LEU A 44 -4.21 1.85 -12.36
C LEU A 44 -3.39 0.57 -12.55
N TYR A 45 -2.72 0.13 -11.49
CA TYR A 45 -1.92 -1.08 -11.54
C TYR A 45 -2.77 -2.31 -11.87
N LEU A 46 -3.96 -2.39 -11.27
CA LEU A 46 -4.84 -3.54 -11.46
C LEU A 46 -5.44 -3.60 -12.86
N GLU A 47 -5.48 -2.49 -13.58
CA GLU A 47 -5.98 -2.50 -14.94
C GLU A 47 -5.18 -3.40 -15.86
N ASP A 48 -3.88 -3.55 -15.56
CA ASP A 48 -2.98 -4.34 -16.39
C ASP A 48 -2.63 -5.70 -15.80
N LEU A 49 -3.16 -6.01 -14.62
CA LEU A 49 -2.81 -7.23 -13.91
C LEU A 49 -3.79 -8.35 -14.19
N PRO A 50 -3.32 -9.52 -14.66
CA PRO A 50 -4.21 -10.67 -14.82
C PRO A 50 -4.81 -11.08 -13.49
N GLU A 51 -6.10 -11.39 -13.47
CA GLU A 51 -6.80 -11.70 -12.24
C GLU A 51 -6.23 -12.91 -11.50
N GLU A 52 -5.81 -13.92 -12.23
CA GLU A 52 -5.28 -15.14 -11.62
C GLU A 52 -3.94 -14.93 -10.93
N ARG A 53 -3.36 -13.76 -11.08
CA ARG A 53 -2.09 -13.46 -10.43
C ARG A 53 -2.24 -12.65 -9.16
N SER A 54 -3.46 -12.40 -8.75
CA SER A 54 -3.70 -11.65 -7.52
C SER A 54 -3.28 -12.46 -6.31
N PRO A 55 -2.42 -11.93 -5.45
CA PRO A 55 -2.04 -12.65 -4.25
C PRO A 55 -3.17 -12.65 -3.23
N VAL A 56 -3.09 -13.56 -2.29
CA VAL A 56 -4.04 -13.61 -1.18
C VAL A 56 -3.26 -13.31 0.10
N ILE A 57 -3.52 -12.16 0.68
CA ILE A 57 -2.90 -11.75 1.94
C ILE A 57 -3.98 -11.83 3.02
N SER A 58 -3.78 -12.66 4.01
CA SER A 58 -4.78 -12.89 5.03
C SER A 58 -4.42 -12.39 6.40
N GLN A 59 -3.15 -12.13 6.64
CA GLN A 59 -2.72 -11.69 7.96
C GLN A 59 -1.53 -10.74 7.81
N VAL A 60 -1.66 -9.58 8.47
CA VAL A 60 -0.64 -8.54 8.39
C VAL A 60 -0.22 -8.17 9.81
N THR A 61 1.06 -8.18 10.04
CA THR A 61 1.63 -7.78 11.33
C THR A 61 2.65 -6.68 11.10
N VAL A 62 2.58 -5.65 11.90
CA VAL A 62 3.56 -4.56 11.86
C VAL A 62 4.38 -4.64 13.14
N GLY A 63 5.70 -4.61 13.00
CA GLY A 63 6.57 -4.72 14.14
C GLY A 63 7.94 -4.14 13.86
N GLU A 64 8.83 -4.33 14.82
CA GLU A 64 10.19 -3.82 14.74
C GLU A 64 11.17 -4.96 14.93
N LEU A 65 12.24 -4.93 14.18
CA LEU A 65 13.35 -5.87 14.32
C LEU A 65 14.63 -5.06 14.50
N ALA A 66 15.42 -5.47 15.47
CA ALA A 66 16.72 -4.84 15.64
C ALA A 66 17.70 -5.50 14.66
N VAL A 67 18.48 -4.68 14.00
CA VAL A 67 19.48 -5.19 13.03
C VAL A 67 20.83 -4.61 13.40
N ALA A 68 21.86 -5.37 13.08
CA ALA A 68 23.23 -4.95 13.37
C ALA A 68 23.73 -3.91 12.38
#